data_e86a1d6a4580a267e87980170023a0ac
#
_entry.id   e86a1d6a4580a267e87980170023a0ac
#
_cell.length_a   1.000
_cell.length_b   1.000
_cell.length_c   1.000
_cell.angle_alpha   90.00
_cell.angle_beta   90.00
_cell.angle_gamma   90.00
#
_symmetry.space_group_name_H-M   'P 1'
#
loop_
_entity.id
_entity.type
_entity.pdbx_description
1 polymer ?
#
loop_
_entity_poly.entity_id
_entity_poly.type
_entity_poly.pdbx_seq_one_letter_code
_entity_poly.pdbx_strand_id
1 'polypeptide(L)' 'METISNEALAAARAKLDAAESRRENTLLFHIANDVNIESRTVQIDEGVVIAPGATILAGTILRGKTVIGAGCVIGP' A
#
# COMPACT_ATOMS: atom_id res chain seq x y z
N MET A 1 14.19 12.66 -26.04
CA MET A 1 13.00 12.66 -25.15
C MET A 1 12.10 13.82 -25.50
N GLU A 2 10.83 13.59 -25.57
CA GLU A 2 9.87 14.66 -25.87
C GLU A 2 9.70 15.59 -24.69
N THR A 3 9.44 16.85 -25.00
CA THR A 3 9.17 17.86 -23.98
C THR A 3 7.72 17.73 -23.49
N ILE A 4 7.55 17.70 -22.18
CA ILE A 4 6.23 17.66 -21.55
C ILE A 4 5.92 19.06 -21.02
N SER A 5 4.70 19.54 -21.24
CA SER A 5 4.30 20.86 -20.75
C SER A 5 4.27 20.90 -19.21
N ASN A 6 4.44 22.12 -18.67
CA ASN A 6 4.37 22.32 -17.22
C ASN A 6 2.99 21.96 -16.67
N GLU A 7 1.93 22.18 -17.44
CA GLU A 7 0.57 21.82 -17.05
C GLU A 7 0.41 20.30 -16.95
N ALA A 8 0.96 19.55 -17.91
CA ALA A 8 0.92 18.09 -17.89
C ALA A 8 1.72 17.53 -16.72
N LEU A 9 2.88 18.12 -16.41
CA LEU A 9 3.69 17.72 -15.26
C LEU A 9 2.95 17.98 -13.94
N ALA A 10 2.30 19.12 -13.80
CA ALA A 10 1.53 19.44 -12.61
C ALA A 10 0.36 18.46 -12.40
N ALA A 11 -0.35 18.12 -13.48
CA ALA A 11 -1.44 17.15 -13.42
C ALA A 11 -0.91 15.75 -13.07
N ALA A 12 0.22 15.35 -13.65
CA ALA A 12 0.85 14.06 -13.35
C ALA A 12 1.29 13.98 -11.88
N ARG A 13 1.87 15.07 -11.36
CA ARG A 13 2.30 15.14 -9.96
C ARG A 13 1.11 15.02 -9.01
N ALA A 14 0.02 15.69 -9.30
CA ALA A 14 -1.20 15.59 -8.49
C ALA A 14 -1.74 14.16 -8.44
N LYS A 15 -1.71 13.45 -9.57
CA LYS A 15 -2.14 12.04 -9.64
C LYS A 15 -1.22 11.14 -8.82
N LEU A 16 0.08 11.36 -8.91
CA LEU A 16 1.06 10.57 -8.14
C LEU A 16 0.88 10.81 -6.63
N ASP A 17 0.73 12.07 -6.21
CA ASP A 17 0.53 12.41 -4.81
C ASP A 17 -0.76 11.76 -4.27
N ALA A 18 -1.84 11.78 -5.04
CA ALA A 18 -3.09 11.15 -4.65
C ALA A 18 -2.93 9.62 -4.51
N ALA A 19 -2.21 8.99 -5.43
CA ALA A 19 -1.94 7.55 -5.37
C ALA A 19 -1.10 7.18 -4.15
N GLU A 20 -0.08 7.97 -3.84
CA GLU A 20 0.77 7.76 -2.67
C GLU A 20 -0.03 7.94 -1.36
N SER A 21 -0.89 8.95 -1.29
CA SER A 21 -1.76 9.17 -0.14
C SER A 21 -2.71 8.00 0.09
N ARG A 22 -3.28 7.44 -0.97
CA ARG A 22 -4.16 6.26 -0.86
C ARG A 22 -3.38 5.05 -0.35
N ARG A 23 -2.17 4.82 -0.85
CA ARG A 23 -1.33 3.72 -0.38
C ARG A 23 -0.96 3.88 1.09
N GLU A 24 -0.56 5.08 1.48
CA GLU A 24 -0.22 5.36 2.87
C GLU A 24 -1.43 5.17 3.78
N ASN A 25 -2.61 5.67 3.39
CA ASN A 25 -3.83 5.50 4.17
C ASN A 25 -4.20 4.02 4.34
N THR A 26 -4.01 3.20 3.32
CA THR A 26 -4.26 1.75 3.40
C THR A 26 -3.31 1.11 4.40
N LEU A 27 -2.02 1.45 4.36
CA LEU A 27 -1.06 0.93 5.33
C LEU A 27 -1.39 1.38 6.76
N LEU A 28 -1.75 2.64 6.94
CA LEU A 28 -2.11 3.18 8.24
C LEU A 28 -3.36 2.50 8.81
N PHE A 29 -4.35 2.22 7.97
CA PHE A 29 -5.54 1.48 8.39
C PHE A 29 -5.17 0.11 8.97
N HIS A 30 -4.32 -0.64 8.29
CA HIS A 30 -3.92 -1.97 8.76
C HIS A 30 -3.04 -1.89 10.01
N ILE A 31 -2.14 -0.92 10.09
CA ILE A 31 -1.31 -0.71 11.29
C ILE A 31 -2.19 -0.38 12.49
N ALA A 32 -3.17 0.49 12.30
CA ALA A 32 -4.13 0.84 13.34
C ALA A 32 -4.98 -0.35 13.79
N ASN A 33 -5.11 -1.36 12.92
CA ASN A 33 -5.82 -2.62 13.21
C ASN A 33 -4.89 -3.72 13.70
N ASP A 34 -3.77 -3.36 14.29
CA ASP A 34 -2.78 -4.27 14.89
C ASP A 34 -2.09 -5.23 13.90
N VAL A 35 -1.95 -4.82 12.66
CA VAL A 35 -1.15 -5.53 11.68
C VAL A 35 0.27 -4.97 11.70
N ASN A 36 1.26 -5.85 11.76
CA ASN A 36 2.66 -5.46 11.74
C ASN A 36 3.12 -5.33 10.29
N ILE A 37 3.37 -4.10 9.84
CA ILE A 37 3.88 -3.82 8.50
C ILE A 37 5.32 -3.37 8.62
N GLU A 38 6.23 -4.14 8.03
CA GLU A 38 7.66 -3.95 8.21
C GLU A 38 8.20 -2.71 7.53
N SER A 39 7.60 -2.28 6.41
CA SER A 39 8.14 -1.19 5.61
C SER A 39 7.07 -0.53 4.74
N ARG A 40 7.33 0.73 4.35
CA ARG A 40 6.51 1.46 3.36
C ARG A 40 6.55 0.84 1.97
N THR A 41 7.46 -0.10 1.73
CA THR A 41 7.54 -0.82 0.44
C THR A 41 6.45 -1.86 0.28
N VAL A 42 5.70 -2.16 1.34
CA VAL A 42 4.53 -3.04 1.27
C VAL A 42 3.42 -2.36 0.49
N GLN A 43 2.80 -3.10 -0.43
CA GLN A 43 1.67 -2.63 -1.21
C GLN A 43 0.46 -3.51 -0.94
N ILE A 44 -0.66 -2.90 -0.57
CA ILE A 44 -1.88 -3.64 -0.20
C ILE A 44 -3.06 -3.01 -0.95
N ASP A 45 -3.74 -3.83 -1.77
CA ASP A 45 -4.96 -3.40 -2.43
C ASP A 45 -6.09 -3.19 -1.42
N GLU A 46 -7.02 -2.31 -1.73
CA GLU A 46 -8.13 -1.96 -0.83
C GLU A 46 -9.03 -3.13 -0.46
N GLY A 47 -9.14 -4.13 -1.35
CA GLY A 47 -9.97 -5.31 -1.09
C GLY A 47 -9.34 -6.36 -0.19
N VAL A 48 -8.09 -6.16 0.24
CA VAL A 48 -7.38 -7.13 1.08
C VAL A 48 -7.82 -7.00 2.54
N VAL A 49 -8.11 -8.13 3.18
CA VAL A 49 -8.49 -8.21 4.59
C VAL A 49 -7.37 -8.88 5.37
N ILE A 50 -6.89 -8.21 6.41
CA ILE A 50 -5.78 -8.73 7.24
C ILE A 50 -6.23 -8.72 8.70
N ALA A 51 -6.18 -9.89 9.33
CA ALA A 51 -6.55 -10.02 10.74
C ALA A 51 -5.48 -9.41 11.64
N PRO A 52 -5.86 -8.88 12.82
CA PRO A 52 -4.91 -8.39 13.80
C PRO A 52 -3.87 -9.46 14.18
N GLY A 53 -2.63 -9.04 14.38
CA GLY A 53 -1.53 -9.92 14.75
C GLY A 53 -0.77 -10.52 13.57
N ALA A 54 -1.22 -10.30 12.33
CA ALA A 54 -0.45 -10.71 11.15
C ALA A 54 0.76 -9.80 10.94
N THR A 55 1.78 -10.32 10.28
CA THR A 55 3.00 -9.58 9.95
C THR A 55 3.23 -9.61 8.45
N ILE A 56 3.43 -8.45 7.86
CA ILE A 56 3.68 -8.28 6.43
C ILE A 56 5.11 -7.76 6.24
N LEU A 57 5.95 -8.57 5.61
CA LEU A 57 7.36 -8.24 5.42
C LEU A 57 7.57 -7.22 4.30
N ALA A 58 8.70 -6.52 4.35
CA ALA A 58 9.05 -5.52 3.36
C ALA A 58 9.01 -6.07 1.95
N GLY A 59 8.52 -5.28 1.00
CA GLY A 59 8.44 -5.65 -0.41
C GLY A 59 7.25 -6.52 -0.78
N THR A 60 6.42 -6.93 0.17
CA THR A 60 5.24 -7.75 -0.10
C THR A 60 4.18 -6.97 -0.87
N ILE A 61 3.58 -7.61 -1.85
CA ILE A 61 2.47 -7.05 -2.64
C ILE A 61 1.25 -7.94 -2.46
N LEU A 62 0.19 -7.41 -1.86
CA LEU A 62 -1.07 -8.11 -1.66
C LEU A 62 -2.13 -7.52 -2.59
N ARG A 63 -2.70 -8.34 -3.44
CA ARG A 63 -3.64 -7.90 -4.48
C ARG A 63 -5.00 -8.54 -4.36
N GLY A 64 -5.99 -7.89 -4.96
CA GLY A 64 -7.33 -8.39 -5.10
C GLY A 64 -8.07 -8.46 -3.78
N LYS A 65 -8.68 -9.61 -3.51
CA LYS A 65 -9.49 -9.85 -2.31
C LYS A 65 -8.84 -10.88 -1.40
N THR A 66 -7.53 -10.82 -1.26
CA THR A 66 -6.77 -11.72 -0.40
C THR A 66 -7.17 -11.56 1.06
N VAL A 67 -7.25 -12.67 1.77
CA VAL A 67 -7.55 -12.70 3.21
C VAL A 67 -6.37 -13.30 3.95
N ILE A 68 -5.83 -12.57 4.92
CA ILE A 68 -4.69 -13.00 5.73
C ILE A 68 -5.18 -13.24 7.16
N GLY A 69 -4.94 -14.44 7.69
CA GLY A 69 -5.32 -14.81 9.04
C GLY A 69 -4.41 -14.23 10.12
N ALA A 70 -4.90 -14.25 11.36
CA ALA A 70 -4.13 -13.80 12.52
C ALA A 70 -2.87 -14.66 12.70
N GLY A 71 -1.76 -14.01 13.08
CA GLY A 71 -0.48 -14.68 13.32
C GLY A 71 0.28 -15.10 12.08
N CYS A 72 -0.28 -14.90 10.89
CA CYS A 72 0.45 -15.20 9.64
C CYS A 72 1.61 -14.23 9.43
N VAL A 73 2.70 -14.75 8.87
CA VAL A 73 3.83 -13.93 8.42
C VAL A 73 3.93 -14.08 6.91
N ILE A 74 3.73 -12.99 6.20
CA ILE A 74 3.70 -12.98 4.75
C ILE A 74 4.96 -12.32 4.21
N GLY A 75 5.73 -13.06 3.44
CA GLY A 75 6.96 -12.58 2.81
C GLY A 75 6.76 -12.15 1.37
N PRO A 76 7.78 -11.50 0.81
CA PRO A 76 7.73 -11.05 -0.58
C PRO A 76 7.73 -12.21 -1.55
#